data_a29842b1ea0293463aed8dc563850a14
#
_entry.id   a29842b1ea0293463aed8dc563850a14
#
_cell.length_a   1.000
_cell.length_b   1.000
_cell.length_c   1.000
_cell.angle_alpha   90.00
_cell.angle_beta   90.00
_cell.angle_gamma   90.00
#
_symmetry.space_group_name_H-M   'P 1'
#
loop_
_entity.id
_entity.type
_entity.pdbx_description
1 polymer ?
#
loop_
_entity_poly.entity_id
_entity_poly.type
_entity_poly.pdbx_seq_one_letter_code
_entity_poly.pdbx_strand_id
1 'polypeptide(L)'
;EATDHYIRSNLGMRHFAIKATEDEMHQDKNKCYQNWSTPLETERIIELLLNVRLFDDEYQGFIKTTMMSCETGKDRLARPLQGNKAIIGHKTGTGDRNDKGQIIGMNDVGFVYLPDGQSYTIAVFIKDSEESEAATARIIADI
;
A
#
# COMPACT_ATOMS: atom_id res chain seq x y z
N GLU A 1 -3.16 -11.72 14.87
CA GLU A 1 -3.64 -11.21 16.20
C GLU A 1 -2.65 -10.18 16.78
N ALA A 2 -1.35 -10.48 16.91
CA ALA A 2 -0.37 -9.54 17.50
C ALA A 2 -0.25 -8.23 16.72
N THR A 3 -0.13 -8.30 15.41
CA THR A 3 -0.02 -7.12 14.51
C THR A 3 -1.28 -6.26 14.57
N ASP A 4 -2.47 -6.86 14.48
CA ASP A 4 -3.74 -6.14 14.58
C ASP A 4 -3.87 -5.43 15.94
N HIS A 5 -3.52 -6.12 17.02
CA HIS A 5 -3.53 -5.54 18.37
C HIS A 5 -2.53 -4.36 18.48
N TYR A 6 -1.31 -4.53 17.97
CA TYR A 6 -0.30 -3.47 18.00
C TYR A 6 -0.78 -2.21 17.27
N ILE A 7 -1.27 -2.37 16.05
CA ILE A 7 -1.74 -1.26 15.22
C ILE A 7 -2.90 -0.51 15.91
N ARG A 8 -3.86 -1.24 16.51
CA ARG A 8 -4.98 -0.61 17.24
C ARG A 8 -4.52 0.12 18.49
N SER A 9 -3.70 -0.55 19.31
CA SER A 9 -3.35 -0.06 20.64
C SER A 9 -2.27 1.02 20.61
N ASN A 10 -1.32 0.94 19.70
CA ASN A 10 -0.17 1.85 19.67
C ASN A 10 -0.27 2.92 18.58
N LEU A 11 -0.91 2.63 17.44
CA LEU A 11 -1.06 3.58 16.35
C LEU A 11 -2.46 4.21 16.28
N GLY A 12 -3.39 3.74 17.10
CA GLY A 12 -4.76 4.27 17.21
C GLY A 12 -5.62 4.03 15.97
N MET A 13 -5.24 3.10 15.09
CA MET A 13 -6.00 2.76 13.88
C MET A 13 -7.23 1.92 14.23
N ARG A 14 -8.34 2.14 13.52
CA ARG A 14 -9.62 1.48 13.81
C ARG A 14 -10.29 0.87 12.59
N HIS A 15 -10.10 1.44 11.41
CA HIS A 15 -10.78 1.06 10.18
C HIS A 15 -9.92 0.14 9.31
N PHE A 16 -9.53 -1.00 9.88
CA PHE A 16 -8.80 -2.06 9.20
C PHE A 16 -9.07 -3.42 9.86
N ALA A 17 -8.75 -4.50 9.17
CA ALA A 17 -8.68 -5.84 9.73
C ALA A 17 -7.57 -6.65 9.08
N ILE A 18 -6.85 -7.42 9.90
CA ILE A 18 -5.88 -8.42 9.48
C ILE A 18 -6.34 -9.76 10.09
N LYS A 19 -6.96 -10.61 9.29
CA LYS A 19 -7.65 -11.84 9.74
C LYS A 19 -7.06 -13.11 9.15
N ALA A 20 -6.47 -13.00 7.95
CA ALA A 20 -5.94 -14.14 7.21
C ALA A 20 -4.46 -13.93 6.88
N THR A 21 -3.72 -15.00 6.89
CA THR A 21 -2.35 -15.05 6.38
C THR A 21 -2.35 -15.15 4.84
N GLU A 22 -1.19 -14.90 4.22
CA GLU A 22 -1.00 -15.05 2.77
C GLU A 22 -1.37 -16.47 2.30
N ASP A 23 -0.89 -17.50 3.00
CA ASP A 23 -1.20 -18.90 2.70
C ASP A 23 -2.71 -19.19 2.75
N GLU A 24 -3.40 -18.68 3.76
CA GLU A 24 -4.84 -18.85 3.88
C GLU A 24 -5.61 -18.17 2.75
N MET A 25 -5.15 -16.99 2.30
CA MET A 25 -5.75 -16.28 1.18
C MET A 25 -5.53 -17.00 -0.16
N HIS A 26 -4.37 -17.65 -0.35
CA HIS A 26 -4.12 -18.49 -1.54
C HIS A 26 -4.96 -19.77 -1.55
N GLN A 27 -5.23 -20.37 -0.39
CA GLN A 27 -6.07 -21.56 -0.26
C GLN A 27 -7.56 -21.25 -0.44
N ASP A 28 -8.00 -20.08 0.01
CA ASP A 28 -9.40 -19.62 -0.09
C ASP A 28 -9.42 -18.12 -0.39
N LYS A 29 -9.72 -17.79 -1.64
CA LYS A 29 -9.78 -16.42 -2.14
C LYS A 29 -10.78 -15.52 -1.42
N ASN A 30 -11.83 -16.10 -0.81
CA ASN A 30 -12.80 -15.33 -0.03
C ASN A 30 -12.17 -14.75 1.24
N LYS A 31 -11.10 -15.34 1.74
CA LYS A 31 -10.34 -14.81 2.87
C LYS A 31 -9.61 -13.50 2.55
N CYS A 32 -9.32 -13.23 1.28
CA CYS A 32 -8.75 -11.94 0.87
C CYS A 32 -9.60 -10.76 1.31
N TYR A 33 -10.92 -10.90 1.28
CA TYR A 33 -11.87 -9.86 1.69
C TYR A 33 -11.94 -9.65 3.20
N GLN A 34 -11.35 -10.53 4.00
CA GLN A 34 -11.27 -10.39 5.46
C GLN A 34 -10.10 -9.49 5.89
N ASN A 35 -9.10 -9.35 5.03
CA ASN A 35 -8.03 -8.37 5.19
C ASN A 35 -8.44 -7.09 4.46
N TRP A 36 -8.58 -6.00 5.19
CA TRP A 36 -9.00 -4.74 4.60
C TRP A 36 -8.46 -3.56 5.40
N SER A 37 -8.35 -2.43 4.75
CA SER A 37 -8.12 -1.11 5.33
C SER A 37 -8.85 -0.06 4.52
N THR A 38 -8.85 1.18 4.99
CA THR A 38 -9.24 2.33 4.18
C THR A 38 -8.01 3.07 3.67
N PRO A 39 -8.10 3.76 2.53
CA PRO A 39 -7.00 4.62 2.07
C PRO A 39 -6.54 5.61 3.15
N LEU A 40 -7.48 6.25 3.84
CA LEU A 40 -7.20 7.22 4.91
C LEU A 40 -6.43 6.61 6.09
N GLU A 41 -6.81 5.41 6.56
CA GLU A 41 -6.09 4.74 7.65
C GLU A 41 -4.68 4.32 7.21
N THR A 42 -4.54 3.89 5.96
CA THR A 42 -3.24 3.48 5.42
C THR A 42 -2.33 4.70 5.20
N GLU A 43 -2.85 5.78 4.68
CA GLU A 43 -2.14 7.05 4.53
C GLU A 43 -1.63 7.55 5.90
N ARG A 44 -2.47 7.50 6.94
CA ARG A 44 -2.09 7.86 8.30
C ARG A 44 -0.95 7.01 8.86
N ILE A 45 -0.89 5.71 8.54
CA ILE A 45 0.24 4.85 8.93
C ILE A 45 1.53 5.32 8.26
N ILE A 46 1.47 5.68 6.97
CA ILE A 46 2.63 6.23 6.25
C ILE A 46 3.06 7.57 6.86
N GLU A 47 2.15 8.46 7.17
CA GLU A 47 2.46 9.72 7.86
C GLU A 47 3.15 9.49 9.22
N LEU A 48 2.65 8.55 10.01
CA LEU A 48 3.28 8.21 11.29
C LEU A 48 4.70 7.67 11.07
N LEU A 49 4.91 6.80 10.09
CA LEU A 49 6.23 6.28 9.72
C LEU A 49 7.21 7.40 9.34
N LEU A 50 6.72 8.46 8.69
CA LEU A 50 7.57 9.57 8.24
C LEU A 50 7.88 10.57 9.34
N ASN A 51 6.92 10.89 10.19
CA ASN A 51 6.94 12.06 11.06
C ASN A 51 7.07 11.74 12.56
N VAL A 52 6.83 10.49 12.97
CA VAL A 52 6.87 10.06 14.36
C VAL A 52 7.91 8.96 14.53
N ARG A 53 8.67 9.00 15.62
CA ARG A 53 9.56 7.89 15.97
C ARG A 53 8.73 6.74 16.55
N LEU A 54 8.43 5.75 15.72
CA LEU A 54 7.66 4.55 16.09
C LEU A 54 8.56 3.43 16.61
N PHE A 55 9.78 3.36 16.11
CA PHE A 55 10.76 2.31 16.40
C PHE A 55 12.16 2.92 16.57
N ASP A 56 13.15 2.11 16.83
CA ASP A 56 14.54 2.53 16.72
C ASP A 56 14.85 3.00 15.30
N ASP A 57 15.69 4.01 15.19
CA ASP A 57 15.98 4.70 13.91
C ASP A 57 16.49 3.74 12.84
N GLU A 58 17.20 2.67 13.23
CA GLU A 58 17.67 1.62 12.32
C GLU A 58 16.48 0.91 11.62
N TYR A 59 15.48 0.47 12.38
CA TYR A 59 14.32 -0.24 11.82
C TYR A 59 13.42 0.68 11.02
N GLN A 60 13.21 1.90 11.50
CA GLN A 60 12.40 2.87 10.78
C GLN A 60 13.09 3.32 9.49
N GLY A 61 14.40 3.52 9.51
CA GLY A 61 15.22 3.78 8.33
C GLY A 61 15.19 2.61 7.34
N PHE A 62 15.28 1.38 7.83
CA PHE A 62 15.18 0.19 7.01
C PHE A 62 13.84 0.11 6.25
N ILE A 63 12.71 0.36 6.93
CA ILE A 63 11.39 0.35 6.27
C ILE A 63 11.33 1.42 5.18
N LYS A 64 11.72 2.66 5.48
CA LYS A 64 11.73 3.77 4.50
C LYS A 64 12.60 3.44 3.29
N THR A 65 13.81 2.95 3.51
CA THR A 65 14.75 2.59 2.43
C THR A 65 14.21 1.45 1.58
N THR A 66 13.60 0.43 2.21
CA THR A 66 12.98 -0.69 1.52
C THR A 66 11.82 -0.21 0.62
N MET A 67 10.98 0.70 1.11
CA MET A 67 9.91 1.30 0.31
C MET A 67 10.47 2.12 -0.88
N MET A 68 11.56 2.86 -0.68
CA MET A 68 12.21 3.62 -1.76
C MET A 68 12.91 2.72 -2.79
N SER A 69 13.27 1.50 -2.41
CA SER A 69 13.87 0.49 -3.27
C SER A 69 12.83 -0.43 -3.94
N CYS A 70 11.55 -0.08 -3.91
CA CYS A 70 10.48 -0.92 -4.45
C CYS A 70 10.63 -1.11 -5.97
N GLU A 71 10.71 -2.36 -6.40
CA GLU A 71 10.87 -2.75 -7.81
C GLU A 71 9.54 -3.10 -8.50
N THR A 72 8.47 -3.30 -7.73
CA THR A 72 7.13 -3.64 -8.24
C THR A 72 6.30 -2.39 -8.52
N GLY A 73 5.28 -2.49 -9.39
CA GLY A 73 4.32 -1.40 -9.66
C GLY A 73 4.93 -0.15 -10.28
N LYS A 74 5.98 -0.31 -11.11
CA LYS A 74 6.56 0.81 -11.90
C LYS A 74 5.55 1.44 -12.88
N ASP A 75 4.45 0.76 -13.11
CA ASP A 75 3.30 1.14 -13.93
C ASP A 75 2.13 1.75 -13.13
N ARG A 76 2.30 1.93 -11.81
CA ARG A 76 1.32 2.52 -10.87
C ARG A 76 1.78 3.91 -10.40
N LEU A 77 1.75 4.21 -9.11
CA LEU A 77 2.13 5.51 -8.54
C LEU A 77 3.52 6.01 -8.97
N ALA A 78 4.46 5.10 -9.22
CA ALA A 78 5.80 5.46 -9.69
C ALA A 78 5.83 5.94 -11.15
N ARG A 79 4.84 5.58 -11.98
CA ARG A 79 4.84 5.86 -13.42
C ARG A 79 4.89 7.35 -13.76
N PRO A 80 4.01 8.23 -13.22
CA PRO A 80 4.02 9.65 -13.55
C PRO A 80 5.26 10.39 -13.02
N LEU A 81 5.99 9.76 -12.09
CA LEU A 81 7.19 10.35 -11.51
C LEU A 81 8.48 9.99 -12.27
N GLN A 82 8.39 9.09 -13.25
CA GLN A 82 9.54 8.70 -14.07
C GLN A 82 10.03 9.89 -14.90
N GLY A 83 11.35 10.11 -14.87
CA GLY A 83 11.98 11.20 -15.61
C GLY A 83 11.97 12.55 -14.92
N ASN A 84 11.29 12.72 -13.80
CA ASN A 84 11.46 13.86 -12.91
C ASN A 84 12.39 13.48 -11.75
N LYS A 85 12.80 14.44 -10.94
CA LYS A 85 13.72 14.22 -9.80
C LYS A 85 12.98 13.87 -8.50
N ALA A 86 11.73 13.48 -8.58
CA ALA A 86 10.97 13.05 -7.40
C ALA A 86 11.48 11.69 -6.90
N ILE A 87 11.44 11.50 -5.59
CA ILE A 87 11.76 10.24 -4.93
C ILE A 87 10.45 9.68 -4.41
N ILE A 88 10.14 8.44 -4.78
CA ILE A 88 8.98 7.71 -4.25
C ILE A 88 9.44 6.53 -3.39
N GLY A 89 8.81 6.39 -2.22
CA GLY A 89 8.85 5.16 -1.44
C GLY A 89 7.45 4.56 -1.39
N HIS A 90 7.28 3.33 -1.92
CA HIS A 90 5.94 2.75 -2.01
C HIS A 90 5.89 1.24 -1.77
N LYS A 91 4.69 0.72 -1.55
CA LYS A 91 4.41 -0.72 -1.45
C LYS A 91 3.16 -1.05 -2.25
N THR A 92 3.30 -1.99 -3.16
CA THR A 92 2.21 -2.51 -3.99
C THR A 92 1.52 -3.71 -3.35
N GLY A 93 0.27 -3.94 -3.73
CA GLY A 93 -0.47 -5.17 -3.50
C GLY A 93 -1.24 -5.56 -4.75
N THR A 94 -1.22 -6.84 -5.12
CA THR A 94 -2.00 -7.39 -6.22
C THR A 94 -2.57 -8.72 -5.77
N GLY A 95 -3.90 -8.80 -5.70
CA GLY A 95 -4.64 -10.02 -5.39
C GLY A 95 -4.93 -10.86 -6.62
N ASP A 96 -5.31 -12.12 -6.37
CA ASP A 96 -5.81 -13.03 -7.40
C ASP A 96 -7.12 -12.54 -8.01
N ARG A 97 -7.64 -13.29 -8.99
CA ARG A 97 -8.99 -13.09 -9.51
C ARG A 97 -10.00 -13.93 -8.73
N ASN A 98 -11.15 -13.32 -8.41
CA ASN A 98 -12.29 -14.02 -7.81
C ASN A 98 -13.02 -14.88 -8.85
N ASP A 99 -14.08 -15.60 -8.42
CA ASP A 99 -14.85 -16.51 -9.28
C ASP A 99 -15.59 -15.79 -10.42
N LYS A 100 -15.72 -14.46 -10.35
CA LYS A 100 -16.26 -13.63 -11.44
C LYS A 100 -15.20 -13.15 -12.41
N GLY A 101 -13.93 -13.52 -12.21
CA GLY A 101 -12.81 -13.06 -13.01
C GLY A 101 -12.28 -11.65 -12.66
N GLN A 102 -12.81 -11.04 -11.61
CA GLN A 102 -12.41 -9.69 -11.16
C GLN A 102 -11.12 -9.78 -10.34
N ILE A 103 -10.21 -8.82 -10.50
CA ILE A 103 -9.04 -8.66 -9.63
C ILE A 103 -9.53 -8.25 -8.24
N ILE A 104 -9.32 -9.09 -7.24
CA ILE A 104 -9.82 -8.90 -5.86
C ILE A 104 -9.33 -7.57 -5.28
N GLY A 105 -8.07 -7.25 -5.52
CA GLY A 105 -7.48 -5.98 -5.08
C GLY A 105 -6.24 -5.63 -5.88
N MET A 106 -6.10 -4.38 -6.27
CA MET A 106 -4.87 -3.83 -6.81
C MET A 106 -4.62 -2.49 -6.14
N ASN A 107 -3.53 -2.41 -5.40
CA ASN A 107 -3.28 -1.29 -4.51
C ASN A 107 -1.85 -0.78 -4.70
N ASP A 108 -1.65 0.51 -4.40
CA ASP A 108 -0.33 1.09 -4.24
C ASP A 108 -0.41 2.22 -3.20
N VAL A 109 0.54 2.24 -2.27
CA VAL A 109 0.56 3.20 -1.17
C VAL A 109 1.98 3.67 -0.90
N GLY A 110 2.16 4.93 -0.55
CA GLY A 110 3.49 5.42 -0.28
C GLY A 110 3.59 6.91 0.01
N PHE A 111 4.79 7.40 -0.16
CA PHE A 111 5.14 8.80 0.02
C PHE A 111 6.03 9.29 -1.15
N VAL A 112 5.96 10.57 -1.41
CA VAL A 112 6.74 11.23 -2.47
C VAL A 112 7.44 12.45 -1.92
N TYR A 113 8.72 12.59 -2.24
CA TYR A 113 9.50 13.81 -2.04
C TYR A 113 9.71 14.49 -3.40
N LEU A 114 9.24 15.71 -3.53
CA LEU A 114 9.37 16.52 -4.74
C LEU A 114 10.67 17.30 -4.77
N PRO A 115 11.18 17.66 -5.97
CA PRO A 115 12.44 18.41 -6.11
C PRO A 115 12.43 19.81 -5.47
N ASP A 116 11.26 20.39 -5.25
CA ASP A 116 11.06 21.69 -4.62
C ASP A 116 11.03 21.62 -3.08
N GLY A 117 11.22 20.42 -2.51
CA GLY A 117 11.21 20.17 -1.07
C GLY A 117 9.84 19.88 -0.47
N GLN A 118 8.78 19.90 -1.27
CA GLN A 118 7.47 19.45 -0.83
C GLN A 118 7.40 17.92 -0.76
N SER A 119 6.49 17.40 0.07
CA SER A 119 6.23 15.96 0.15
C SER A 119 4.74 15.71 0.35
N TYR A 120 4.29 14.53 -0.05
CA TYR A 120 2.93 14.06 0.21
C TYR A 120 2.91 12.55 0.41
N THR A 121 1.86 12.08 1.06
CA THR A 121 1.50 10.66 1.17
C THR A 121 0.33 10.37 0.25
N ILE A 122 0.23 9.13 -0.21
CA ILE A 122 -0.80 8.70 -1.14
C ILE A 122 -1.14 7.23 -0.91
N ALA A 123 -2.44 6.90 -0.92
CA ALA A 123 -2.93 5.54 -0.84
C ALA A 123 -4.06 5.33 -1.85
N VAL A 124 -3.87 4.40 -2.77
CA VAL A 124 -4.84 4.06 -3.81
C VAL A 124 -5.21 2.59 -3.70
N PHE A 125 -6.50 2.32 -3.53
CA PHE A 125 -7.07 0.99 -3.45
C PHE A 125 -8.12 0.79 -4.54
N ILE A 126 -7.93 -0.25 -5.37
CA ILE A 126 -8.91 -0.70 -6.34
C ILE A 126 -9.35 -2.10 -5.93
N LYS A 127 -10.66 -2.30 -5.82
CA LYS A 127 -11.27 -3.56 -5.42
C LYS A 127 -12.18 -4.07 -6.54
N ASP A 128 -12.17 -5.39 -6.73
CA ASP A 128 -13.04 -6.11 -7.66
C ASP A 128 -13.03 -5.52 -9.08
N SER A 129 -11.82 -5.21 -9.59
CA SER A 129 -11.65 -4.65 -10.93
C SER A 129 -12.00 -5.69 -12.00
N GLU A 130 -12.87 -5.31 -12.94
CA GLU A 130 -13.23 -6.10 -14.12
C GLU A 130 -12.23 -5.90 -15.27
N GLU A 131 -11.35 -4.90 -15.14
CA GLU A 131 -10.37 -4.55 -16.14
C GLU A 131 -9.18 -5.54 -16.16
N SER A 132 -8.34 -5.40 -17.19
CA SER A 132 -7.03 -6.06 -17.22
C SER A 132 -6.12 -5.50 -16.13
N GLU A 133 -5.10 -6.25 -15.74
CA GLU A 133 -4.09 -5.76 -14.79
C GLU A 133 -3.44 -4.46 -15.26
N ALA A 134 -3.10 -4.39 -16.56
CA ALA A 134 -2.49 -3.21 -17.14
C ALA A 134 -3.42 -1.98 -17.12
N ALA A 135 -4.72 -2.17 -17.38
CA ALA A 135 -5.71 -1.08 -17.31
C ALA A 135 -5.93 -0.63 -15.87
N THR A 136 -6.04 -1.59 -14.93
CA THR A 136 -6.19 -1.29 -13.50
C THR A 136 -4.96 -0.57 -12.93
N ALA A 137 -3.75 -1.00 -13.30
CA ALA A 137 -2.51 -0.32 -12.91
C ALA A 137 -2.46 1.12 -13.46
N ARG A 138 -2.93 1.31 -14.70
CA ARG A 138 -3.00 2.64 -15.30
C ARG A 138 -3.95 3.58 -14.57
N ILE A 139 -5.09 3.09 -14.08
CA ILE A 139 -6.01 3.89 -13.26
C ILE A 139 -5.27 4.44 -12.03
N ILE A 140 -4.44 3.62 -11.37
CA ILE A 140 -3.62 4.08 -10.24
C ILE A 140 -2.60 5.14 -10.68
N ALA A 141 -2.01 4.98 -11.85
CA ALA A 141 -0.99 5.91 -12.36
C ALA A 141 -1.56 7.27 -12.80
N ASP A 142 -2.84 7.31 -13.15
CA ASP A 142 -3.51 8.50 -13.70
C ASP A 142 -4.15 9.37 -12.58
N ILE A 143 -4.06 8.95 -11.29
CA ILE A 143 -4.50 9.73 -10.11
C ILE A 143 -3.47 10.79 -9.76
#